data_66010dc4d8c42acb6e90f66ba6763221
#
_entry.id   66010dc4d8c42acb6e90f66ba6763221
#
_cell.length_a   1.000
_cell.length_b   1.000
_cell.length_c   1.000
_cell.angle_alpha   90.00
_cell.angle_beta   90.00
_cell.angle_gamma   90.00
#
_symmetry.space_group_name_H-M   'P 1'
#
loop_
_entity.id
_entity.type
_entity.pdbx_description
1 polymer ?
#
loop_
_entity_poly.entity_id
_entity_poly.type
_entity_poly.pdbx_seq_one_letter_code
_entity_poly.pdbx_strand_id
1 'polypeptide(L)'
;MEEPDGLRRATELWQEAYRDQMDGELDRAMERYQRSIDVYPTAEAHTFLGWALSAQGRFDEATDECRRAIEIDPQFGNPYNDIGVYLTQQGKPDEAIPWLEKAKQATRYEPRQYPFMNLGRIYLRQGRWWEALREFEGAVRSAPDDHAAHKALHALRARFN
;
A
#
# COMPACT_ATOMS: atom_id res chain seq x y z
N MET A 1 24.35 6.60 18.05
CA MET A 1 24.82 6.64 16.64
C MET A 1 24.00 7.72 15.97
N GLU A 2 24.66 8.78 15.51
CA GLU A 2 23.94 9.86 14.81
C GLU A 2 23.43 9.35 13.46
N GLU A 3 22.19 9.67 13.16
CA GLU A 3 21.59 9.38 11.85
C GLU A 3 22.40 10.11 10.77
N PRO A 4 22.68 9.48 9.60
CA PRO A 4 23.35 10.18 8.52
C PRO A 4 22.60 11.47 8.14
N ASP A 5 23.30 12.60 8.02
CA ASP A 5 22.65 13.88 7.67
C ASP A 5 21.78 13.79 6.42
N GLY A 6 22.19 12.98 5.44
CA GLY A 6 21.40 12.71 4.23
C GLY A 6 20.06 12.04 4.52
N LEU A 7 20.01 11.05 5.40
CA LEU A 7 18.77 10.35 5.74
C LEU A 7 17.76 11.29 6.41
N ARG A 8 18.21 12.12 7.37
CA ARG A 8 17.34 13.10 8.01
C ARG A 8 16.74 14.07 6.98
N ARG A 9 17.58 14.60 6.09
CA ARG A 9 17.11 15.54 5.05
C ARG A 9 16.16 14.87 4.07
N ALA A 10 16.43 13.64 3.65
CA ALA A 10 15.54 12.87 2.80
C ALA A 10 14.18 12.61 3.47
N THR A 11 14.20 12.29 4.77
CA THR A 11 12.97 12.07 5.55
C THR A 11 12.12 13.34 5.63
N GLU A 12 12.71 14.50 5.89
CA GLU A 12 12.00 15.79 5.87
C GLU A 12 11.34 16.05 4.50
N LEU A 13 12.09 15.81 3.42
CA LEU A 13 11.60 16.03 2.05
C LEU A 13 10.42 15.14 1.68
N TRP A 14 10.48 13.82 1.97
CA TRP A 14 9.34 12.97 1.64
C TRP A 14 8.12 13.23 2.53
N GLN A 15 8.30 13.65 3.78
CA GLN A 15 7.21 14.08 4.65
C GLN A 15 6.55 15.38 4.16
N GLU A 16 7.34 16.33 3.66
CA GLU A 16 6.80 17.53 3.00
C GLU A 16 6.05 17.16 1.72
N ALA A 17 6.61 16.26 0.90
CA ALA A 17 5.97 15.76 -0.30
C ALA A 17 4.62 15.08 0.01
N TYR A 18 4.55 14.30 1.08
CA TYR A 18 3.30 13.68 1.52
C TYR A 18 2.24 14.72 1.86
N ARG A 19 2.61 15.82 2.54
CA ARG A 19 1.68 16.93 2.82
C ARG A 19 1.19 17.58 1.53
N ASP A 20 2.08 17.87 0.58
CA ASP A 20 1.69 18.39 -0.73
C ASP A 20 0.71 17.47 -1.45
N GLN A 21 0.94 16.17 -1.40
CA GLN A 21 0.04 15.19 -2.01
C GLN A 21 -1.35 15.19 -1.36
N MET A 22 -1.42 15.31 -0.02
CA MET A 22 -2.68 15.41 0.70
C MET A 22 -3.43 16.72 0.40
N ASP A 23 -2.70 17.79 0.11
CA ASP A 23 -3.25 19.08 -0.30
C ASP A 23 -3.65 19.11 -1.80
N GLY A 24 -3.42 18.03 -2.54
CA GLY A 24 -3.74 17.91 -3.97
C GLY A 24 -2.67 18.48 -4.91
N GLU A 25 -1.54 18.93 -4.37
CA GLU A 25 -0.41 19.50 -5.14
C GLU A 25 0.50 18.38 -5.68
N LEU A 26 -0.07 17.53 -6.53
CA LEU A 26 0.54 16.25 -6.94
C LEU A 26 1.89 16.42 -7.63
N ASP A 27 2.02 17.38 -8.56
CA ASP A 27 3.27 17.62 -9.30
C ASP A 27 4.39 18.05 -8.35
N ARG A 28 4.08 18.96 -7.41
CA ARG A 28 5.03 19.40 -6.38
C ARG A 28 5.42 18.27 -5.43
N ALA A 29 4.47 17.41 -5.08
CA ALA A 29 4.75 16.23 -4.27
C ALA A 29 5.74 15.30 -4.96
N MET A 30 5.53 15.01 -6.25
CA MET A 30 6.40 14.14 -7.04
C MET A 30 7.83 14.70 -7.17
N GLU A 31 7.98 16.00 -7.41
CA GLU A 31 9.29 16.65 -7.43
C GLU A 31 10.01 16.51 -6.09
N ARG A 32 9.30 16.68 -4.97
CA ARG A 32 9.90 16.54 -3.64
C ARG A 32 10.23 15.10 -3.28
N TYR A 33 9.39 14.11 -3.65
CA TYR A 33 9.73 12.70 -3.50
C TYR A 33 11.00 12.37 -4.27
N GLN A 34 11.13 12.85 -5.51
CA GLN A 34 12.34 12.63 -6.31
C GLN A 34 13.57 13.27 -5.63
N ARG A 35 13.45 14.50 -5.14
CA ARG A 35 14.53 15.16 -4.41
C ARG A 35 14.92 14.41 -3.13
N SER A 36 13.96 13.84 -2.43
CA SER A 36 14.22 12.99 -1.28
C SER A 36 15.07 11.77 -1.66
N ILE A 37 14.69 11.10 -2.75
CA ILE A 37 15.39 9.93 -3.29
C ILE A 37 16.82 10.29 -3.73
N ASP A 38 16.99 11.43 -4.38
CA ASP A 38 18.31 11.93 -4.85
C ASP A 38 19.24 12.24 -3.67
N VAL A 39 18.72 12.70 -2.54
CA VAL A 39 19.50 12.96 -1.32
C VAL A 39 19.87 11.67 -0.60
N TYR A 40 18.89 10.80 -0.37
CA TYR A 40 19.08 9.49 0.25
C TYR A 40 17.87 8.58 -0.09
N PRO A 41 18.07 7.52 -0.89
CA PRO A 41 16.98 6.62 -1.24
C PRO A 41 16.40 5.91 -0.02
N THR A 42 15.10 6.02 0.19
CA THR A 42 14.37 5.30 1.25
C THR A 42 13.21 4.51 0.67
N ALA A 43 12.82 3.43 1.32
CA ALA A 43 11.67 2.63 0.91
C ALA A 43 10.37 3.46 0.96
N GLU A 44 10.24 4.35 1.92
CA GLU A 44 9.12 5.29 2.06
C GLU A 44 9.02 6.23 0.87
N ALA A 45 10.11 6.92 0.51
CA ALA A 45 10.09 7.91 -0.58
C ALA A 45 9.72 7.25 -1.92
N HIS A 46 10.29 6.08 -2.23
CA HIS A 46 9.93 5.31 -3.42
C HIS A 46 8.47 4.86 -3.40
N THR A 47 7.97 4.35 -2.27
CA THR A 47 6.58 3.89 -2.15
C THR A 47 5.60 5.05 -2.36
N PHE A 48 5.83 6.20 -1.74
CA PHE A 48 4.95 7.35 -1.88
C PHE A 48 5.04 8.00 -3.27
N LEU A 49 6.21 8.00 -3.91
CA LEU A 49 6.33 8.39 -5.32
C LEU A 49 5.48 7.46 -6.20
N GLY A 50 5.55 6.16 -5.96
CA GLY A 50 4.70 5.17 -6.63
C GLY A 50 3.21 5.48 -6.47
N TRP A 51 2.79 5.83 -5.25
CA TRP A 51 1.40 6.21 -4.99
C TRP A 51 1.00 7.49 -5.77
N ALA A 52 1.85 8.50 -5.81
CA ALA A 52 1.62 9.71 -6.60
C ALA A 52 1.51 9.42 -8.10
N LEU A 53 2.39 8.56 -8.64
CA LEU A 53 2.34 8.10 -10.04
C LEU A 53 1.05 7.34 -10.35
N SER A 54 0.59 6.49 -9.45
CA SER A 54 -0.66 5.74 -9.63
C SER A 54 -1.89 6.65 -9.70
N ALA A 55 -1.89 7.77 -8.99
CA ALA A 55 -2.95 8.78 -9.07
C ALA A 55 -3.04 9.42 -10.46
N GLN A 56 -1.96 9.39 -11.24
CA GLN A 56 -1.94 9.80 -12.65
C GLN A 56 -2.22 8.65 -13.63
N GLY A 57 -2.51 7.45 -13.15
CA GLY A 57 -2.71 6.25 -13.97
C GLY A 57 -1.41 5.63 -14.50
N ARG A 58 -0.23 6.07 -14.04
CA ARG A 58 1.10 5.60 -14.45
C ARG A 58 1.49 4.35 -13.64
N PHE A 59 0.70 3.29 -13.79
CA PHE A 59 0.81 2.09 -12.93
C PHE A 59 2.12 1.31 -13.11
N ASP A 60 2.69 1.26 -14.32
CA ASP A 60 3.95 0.55 -14.55
C ASP A 60 5.10 1.26 -13.82
N GLU A 61 5.19 2.59 -13.95
CA GLU A 61 6.18 3.40 -13.24
C GLU A 61 5.97 3.34 -11.71
N ALA A 62 4.71 3.38 -11.26
CA ALA A 62 4.36 3.22 -9.85
C ALA A 62 4.82 1.86 -9.29
N THR A 63 4.64 0.79 -10.07
CA THR A 63 5.10 -0.55 -9.71
C THR A 63 6.62 -0.63 -9.65
N ASP A 64 7.33 0.01 -10.57
CA ASP A 64 8.80 0.05 -10.57
C ASP A 64 9.34 0.77 -9.33
N GLU A 65 8.71 1.87 -8.93
CA GLU A 65 9.06 2.57 -7.68
C GLU A 65 8.82 1.68 -6.44
N CYS A 66 7.70 0.97 -6.38
CA CYS A 66 7.45 0.01 -5.31
C CYS A 66 8.47 -1.14 -5.30
N ARG A 67 8.94 -1.63 -6.45
CA ARG A 67 10.01 -2.64 -6.52
C ARG A 67 11.32 -2.13 -5.95
N ARG A 68 11.70 -0.87 -6.24
CA ARG A 68 12.87 -0.22 -5.65
C ARG A 68 12.74 -0.10 -4.13
N ALA A 69 11.55 0.25 -3.63
CA ALA A 69 11.27 0.27 -2.20
C ALA A 69 11.50 -1.11 -1.54
N ILE A 70 11.05 -2.18 -2.18
CA ILE A 70 11.23 -3.57 -1.70
C ILE A 70 12.71 -3.98 -1.71
N GLU A 71 13.49 -3.55 -2.69
CA GLU A 71 14.94 -3.79 -2.74
C GLU A 71 15.67 -3.12 -1.57
N ILE A 72 15.22 -1.91 -1.17
CA ILE A 72 15.79 -1.17 -0.04
C ILE A 72 15.39 -1.80 1.29
N ASP A 73 14.11 -2.09 1.47
CA ASP A 73 13.56 -2.73 2.68
C ASP A 73 12.53 -3.80 2.34
N PRO A 74 12.94 -5.07 2.24
CA PRO A 74 12.02 -6.18 1.96
C PRO A 74 10.96 -6.43 3.04
N GLN A 75 11.14 -5.86 4.25
CA GLN A 75 10.19 -6.00 5.35
C GLN A 75 9.15 -4.89 5.41
N PHE A 76 9.28 -3.87 4.57
CA PHE A 76 8.29 -2.81 4.44
C PHE A 76 7.10 -3.29 3.61
N GLY A 77 5.93 -3.42 4.23
CA GLY A 77 4.75 -4.06 3.63
C GLY A 77 3.98 -3.18 2.66
N ASN A 78 4.06 -1.86 2.79
CA ASN A 78 3.30 -0.91 1.97
C ASN A 78 3.50 -1.11 0.46
N PRO A 79 4.73 -1.21 -0.09
CA PRO A 79 4.92 -1.36 -1.52
C PRO A 79 4.34 -2.67 -2.07
N TYR A 80 4.32 -3.75 -1.30
CA TYR A 80 3.68 -5.00 -1.71
C TYR A 80 2.17 -4.84 -1.84
N ASN A 81 1.52 -4.20 -0.85
CA ASN A 81 0.10 -3.90 -0.90
C ASN A 81 -0.23 -2.99 -2.09
N ASP A 82 0.58 -1.97 -2.32
CA ASP A 82 0.36 -0.99 -3.38
C ASP A 82 0.46 -1.61 -4.76
N ILE A 83 1.44 -2.49 -5.01
CA ILE A 83 1.50 -3.30 -6.26
C ILE A 83 0.23 -4.12 -6.42
N GLY A 84 -0.27 -4.76 -5.38
CA GLY A 84 -1.53 -5.51 -5.41
C GLY A 84 -2.72 -4.61 -5.78
N VAL A 85 -2.78 -3.41 -5.24
CA VAL A 85 -3.81 -2.42 -5.59
C VAL A 85 -3.70 -1.99 -7.05
N TYR A 86 -2.49 -1.67 -7.54
CA TYR A 86 -2.27 -1.24 -8.92
C TYR A 86 -2.66 -2.33 -9.93
N LEU A 87 -2.26 -3.57 -9.67
CA LEU A 87 -2.65 -4.72 -10.50
C LEU A 87 -4.19 -4.93 -10.52
N THR A 88 -4.84 -4.77 -9.37
CA THR A 88 -6.30 -4.85 -9.29
C THR A 88 -6.98 -3.76 -10.13
N GLN A 89 -6.45 -2.54 -10.07
CA GLN A 89 -6.95 -1.40 -10.88
C GLN A 89 -6.73 -1.60 -12.38
N GLN A 90 -5.67 -2.31 -12.75
CA GLN A 90 -5.39 -2.71 -14.15
C GLN A 90 -6.22 -3.91 -14.62
N GLY A 91 -7.13 -4.45 -13.80
CA GLY A 91 -7.94 -5.61 -14.13
C GLY A 91 -7.20 -6.94 -14.07
N LYS A 92 -6.13 -7.02 -13.27
CA LYS A 92 -5.27 -8.20 -13.07
C LYS A 92 -5.35 -8.73 -11.63
N PRO A 93 -6.54 -9.06 -11.11
CA PRO A 93 -6.70 -9.44 -9.71
C PRO A 93 -5.95 -10.72 -9.32
N ASP A 94 -5.82 -11.69 -10.22
CA ASP A 94 -5.09 -12.93 -9.94
C ASP A 94 -3.59 -12.69 -9.76
N GLU A 95 -3.02 -11.74 -10.50
CA GLU A 95 -1.63 -11.32 -10.32
C GLU A 95 -1.43 -10.51 -9.02
N ALA A 96 -2.47 -9.82 -8.55
CA ALA A 96 -2.45 -9.03 -7.33
C ALA A 96 -2.37 -9.89 -6.06
N ILE A 97 -3.02 -11.06 -6.04
CA ILE A 97 -3.13 -11.94 -4.87
C ILE A 97 -1.77 -12.26 -4.24
N PRO A 98 -0.75 -12.74 -4.98
CA PRO A 98 0.55 -13.05 -4.39
C PRO A 98 1.24 -11.85 -3.73
N TRP A 99 1.06 -10.65 -4.28
CA TRP A 99 1.62 -9.42 -3.72
C TRP A 99 0.97 -9.03 -2.39
N LEU A 100 -0.37 -9.12 -2.34
CA LEU A 100 -1.13 -8.86 -1.12
C LEU A 100 -0.82 -9.89 -0.02
N GLU A 101 -0.61 -11.17 -0.38
CA GLU A 101 -0.17 -12.20 0.57
C GLU A 101 1.23 -11.89 1.14
N LYS A 102 2.16 -11.39 0.32
CA LYS A 102 3.47 -10.93 0.80
C LYS A 102 3.34 -9.72 1.74
N ALA A 103 2.45 -8.79 1.46
CA ALA A 103 2.18 -7.65 2.34
C ALA A 103 1.74 -8.09 3.74
N LYS A 104 0.91 -9.13 3.85
CA LYS A 104 0.46 -9.70 5.14
C LYS A 104 1.63 -10.26 5.96
N GLN A 105 2.68 -10.76 5.31
CA GLN A 105 3.85 -11.37 5.94
C GLN A 105 4.92 -10.34 6.34
N ALA A 106 4.87 -9.13 5.81
CA ALA A 106 5.84 -8.09 6.11
C ALA A 106 5.80 -7.71 7.59
N THR A 107 6.98 -7.56 8.20
CA THR A 107 7.08 -7.26 9.64
C THR A 107 6.94 -5.78 9.94
N ARG A 108 7.30 -4.92 9.00
CA ARG A 108 7.17 -3.47 9.08
C ARG A 108 6.04 -2.98 8.18
N TYR A 109 4.81 -3.08 8.68
CA TYR A 109 3.63 -2.62 7.95
C TYR A 109 2.54 -2.11 8.89
N GLU A 110 2.13 -0.88 8.69
CA GLU A 110 0.92 -0.25 9.24
C GLU A 110 0.28 0.61 8.14
N PRO A 111 -1.03 0.55 7.95
CA PRO A 111 -2.05 -0.26 8.66
C PRO A 111 -2.19 -1.71 8.13
N ARG A 112 -2.09 -2.68 9.02
CA ARG A 112 -2.05 -4.13 8.69
C ARG A 112 -3.33 -4.70 8.09
N GLN A 113 -4.47 -4.06 8.27
CA GLN A 113 -5.76 -4.55 7.76
C GLN A 113 -5.91 -4.42 6.24
N TYR A 114 -5.17 -3.53 5.58
CA TYR A 114 -5.38 -3.22 4.17
C TYR A 114 -5.16 -4.41 3.22
N PRO A 115 -4.10 -5.22 3.31
CA PRO A 115 -3.94 -6.36 2.42
C PRO A 115 -5.06 -7.39 2.60
N PHE A 116 -5.55 -7.61 3.81
CA PHE A 116 -6.72 -8.45 4.07
C PHE A 116 -7.98 -7.88 3.41
N MET A 117 -8.23 -6.59 3.56
CA MET A 117 -9.38 -5.92 2.95
C MET A 117 -9.34 -5.99 1.41
N ASN A 118 -8.17 -5.82 0.82
CA ASN A 118 -7.97 -5.87 -0.62
C ASN A 118 -8.17 -7.30 -1.16
N LEU A 119 -7.61 -8.32 -0.50
CA LEU A 119 -7.85 -9.72 -0.82
C LEU A 119 -9.33 -10.09 -0.68
N GLY A 120 -9.96 -9.70 0.41
CA GLY A 120 -11.38 -9.94 0.62
C GLY A 120 -12.26 -9.37 -0.51
N ARG A 121 -11.95 -8.17 -0.97
CA ARG A 121 -12.66 -7.55 -2.11
C ARG A 121 -12.41 -8.28 -3.43
N ILE A 122 -11.19 -8.75 -3.69
CA ILE A 122 -10.87 -9.56 -4.87
C ILE A 122 -11.67 -10.85 -4.84
N TYR A 123 -11.61 -11.62 -3.76
CA TYR A 123 -12.33 -12.89 -3.62
C TYR A 123 -13.85 -12.70 -3.71
N LEU A 124 -14.37 -11.62 -3.12
CA LEU A 124 -15.79 -11.28 -3.20
C LEU A 124 -16.25 -11.07 -4.66
N ARG A 125 -15.48 -10.33 -5.45
CA ARG A 125 -15.77 -10.11 -6.88
C ARG A 125 -15.67 -11.38 -7.72
N GLN A 126 -14.83 -12.35 -7.30
CA GLN A 126 -14.68 -13.65 -7.93
C GLN A 126 -15.74 -14.67 -7.48
N GLY A 127 -16.67 -14.31 -6.59
CA GLY A 127 -17.66 -15.21 -6.02
C GLY A 127 -17.07 -16.21 -5.02
N ARG A 128 -15.87 -16.00 -4.55
CA ARG A 128 -15.15 -16.84 -3.58
C ARG A 128 -15.48 -16.37 -2.17
N TRP A 129 -16.72 -16.63 -1.76
CA TRP A 129 -17.32 -16.07 -0.55
C TRP A 129 -16.61 -16.48 0.75
N TRP A 130 -16.16 -17.74 0.83
CA TRP A 130 -15.50 -18.27 2.02
C TRP A 130 -14.08 -17.71 2.19
N GLU A 131 -13.35 -17.53 1.09
CA GLU A 131 -12.06 -16.86 1.11
C GLU A 131 -12.23 -15.39 1.48
N ALA A 132 -13.21 -14.71 0.91
CA ALA A 132 -13.51 -13.32 1.26
C ALA A 132 -13.87 -13.18 2.76
N LEU A 133 -14.65 -14.11 3.30
CA LEU A 133 -15.01 -14.11 4.73
C LEU A 133 -13.77 -14.21 5.62
N ARG A 134 -12.87 -15.15 5.33
CA ARG A 134 -11.63 -15.33 6.08
C ARG A 134 -10.74 -14.08 6.04
N GLU A 135 -10.66 -13.44 4.88
CA GLU A 135 -9.87 -12.21 4.75
C GLU A 135 -10.48 -11.04 5.54
N PHE A 136 -11.79 -10.81 5.48
CA PHE A 136 -12.42 -9.77 6.29
C PHE A 136 -12.36 -10.06 7.80
N GLU A 137 -12.42 -11.31 8.22
CA GLU A 137 -12.14 -11.71 9.61
C GLU A 137 -10.68 -11.42 10.00
N GLY A 138 -9.73 -11.66 9.08
CA GLY A 138 -8.32 -11.30 9.24
C GLY A 138 -8.12 -9.79 9.40
N ALA A 139 -8.82 -8.99 8.60
CA ALA A 139 -8.79 -7.53 8.71
C ALA A 139 -9.26 -7.05 10.09
N VAL A 140 -10.38 -7.57 10.58
CA VAL A 140 -10.91 -7.23 11.93
C VAL A 140 -9.93 -7.66 13.03
N ARG A 141 -9.31 -8.85 12.92
CA ARG A 141 -8.29 -9.26 13.91
C ARG A 141 -7.06 -8.37 13.91
N SER A 142 -6.66 -7.89 12.73
CA SER A 142 -5.48 -7.02 12.56
C SER A 142 -5.73 -5.59 13.04
N ALA A 143 -6.95 -5.11 12.94
CA ALA A 143 -7.38 -3.77 13.35
C ALA A 143 -8.80 -3.84 13.96
N PRO A 144 -8.91 -4.20 15.24
CA PRO A 144 -10.23 -4.40 15.88
C PRO A 144 -11.12 -3.15 15.92
N ASP A 145 -10.51 -1.97 15.83
CA ASP A 145 -11.23 -0.69 15.84
C ASP A 145 -11.55 -0.16 14.44
N ASP A 146 -11.14 -0.87 13.37
CA ASP A 146 -11.40 -0.43 12.00
C ASP A 146 -12.86 -0.66 11.60
N HIS A 147 -13.60 0.44 11.52
CA HIS A 147 -15.02 0.42 11.17
C HIS A 147 -15.28 -0.15 9.75
N ALA A 148 -14.39 0.09 8.80
CA ALA A 148 -14.56 -0.41 7.43
C ALA A 148 -14.41 -1.94 7.37
N ALA A 149 -13.49 -2.52 8.14
CA ALA A 149 -13.31 -3.96 8.25
C ALA A 149 -14.56 -4.62 8.86
N HIS A 150 -15.09 -4.07 9.96
CA HIS A 150 -16.33 -4.57 10.57
C HIS A 150 -17.52 -4.47 9.61
N LYS A 151 -17.67 -3.35 8.90
CA LYS A 151 -18.75 -3.14 7.93
C LYS A 151 -18.68 -4.17 6.79
N ALA A 152 -17.49 -4.43 6.24
CA ALA A 152 -17.30 -5.42 5.17
C ALA A 152 -17.64 -6.83 5.64
N LEU A 153 -17.17 -7.21 6.82
CA LEU A 153 -17.45 -8.51 7.43
C LEU A 153 -18.95 -8.70 7.70
N HIS A 154 -19.60 -7.71 8.28
CA HIS A 154 -21.04 -7.75 8.57
C HIS A 154 -21.87 -7.86 7.28
N ALA A 155 -21.55 -7.07 6.26
CA ALA A 155 -22.26 -7.11 4.97
C ALA A 155 -22.12 -8.47 4.28
N LEU A 156 -20.97 -9.12 4.38
CA LEU A 156 -20.78 -10.46 3.81
C LEU A 156 -21.55 -11.53 4.60
N ARG A 157 -21.47 -11.50 5.93
CA ARG A 157 -22.21 -12.47 6.80
C ARG A 157 -23.71 -12.41 6.59
N ALA A 158 -24.28 -11.22 6.35
CA ALA A 158 -25.70 -11.06 6.08
C ALA A 158 -26.18 -11.79 4.80
N ARG A 159 -25.27 -12.19 3.90
CA ARG A 159 -25.61 -12.97 2.71
C ARG A 159 -25.73 -14.46 2.96
N PHE A 160 -25.27 -14.96 4.10
CA PHE A 160 -25.34 -16.38 4.48
C PHE A 160 -26.56 -16.70 5.38
N ASN A 161 -27.30 -15.66 5.82
CA ASN A 161 -28.53 -15.74 6.60
C ASN A 161 -29.75 -15.51 5.70
#